data_bca439b33fd3787ae030f762ba331537
#
_entry.id   bca439b33fd3787ae030f762ba331537
#
_cell.length_a   1.000
_cell.length_b   1.000
_cell.length_c   1.000
_cell.angle_alpha   90.00
_cell.angle_beta   90.00
_cell.angle_gamma   90.00
#
_symmetry.space_group_name_H-M   'P 1'
#
loop_
_entity.id
_entity.type
_entity.pdbx_description
1 polymer ?
#
loop_
_entity_poly.entity_id
_entity_poly.type
_entity_poly.pdbx_seq_one_letter_code
_entity_poly.pdbx_strand_id
1 'polypeptide(L)'
;LEILTPCELSFIVGHEIGHYVYEHYKYPRPNNAESQIERFNKLQLSRAAEISADRIGLLATIPEEGKSRIEVAVSSMIKVVSGVSDRYFKLNISSYLKQGRDLIQLSGNSDSIYSTHPVFPDRVPALMQFEISEPYYQFTKSSKVSSINKKKLDTSIDKKMKSHSGNALEEHIKDLAKGFTLWSTMMIINLDGKFSSKELAAIRYMFDEDTANEINSFFQNTDNHEQENFINDMINQELKK
;
A
#
# COMPACT_ATOMS: atom_id res chain seq x y z
N LEU A 1 7.64 -2.08 -26.21
CA LEU A 1 9.03 -2.58 -26.02
C LEU A 1 10.08 -1.77 -26.79
N GLU A 2 9.70 -1.02 -27.82
CA GLU A 2 10.63 -0.21 -28.66
C GLU A 2 11.38 0.90 -27.89
N ILE A 3 10.89 1.28 -26.71
CA ILE A 3 11.53 2.31 -25.87
C ILE A 3 12.64 1.78 -24.97
N LEU A 4 12.78 0.45 -24.86
CA LEU A 4 13.76 -0.20 -24.00
C LEU A 4 15.02 -0.58 -24.78
N THR A 5 16.19 -0.38 -24.19
CA THR A 5 17.44 -0.96 -24.68
C THR A 5 17.43 -2.49 -24.43
N PRO A 6 18.30 -3.26 -25.13
CA PRO A 6 18.46 -4.69 -24.83
C PRO A 6 18.84 -4.97 -23.36
N CYS A 7 19.63 -4.10 -22.74
CA CYS A 7 20.01 -4.21 -21.33
C CYS A 7 18.79 -3.98 -20.40
N GLU A 8 17.97 -2.99 -20.67
CA GLU A 8 16.73 -2.72 -19.94
C GLU A 8 15.70 -3.83 -20.12
N LEU A 9 15.58 -4.35 -21.35
CA LEU A 9 14.70 -5.48 -21.65
C LEU A 9 15.13 -6.73 -20.85
N SER A 10 16.43 -6.96 -20.64
CA SER A 10 16.91 -8.09 -19.84
C SER A 10 16.44 -8.04 -18.39
N PHE A 11 16.32 -6.84 -17.79
CA PHE A 11 15.71 -6.67 -16.47
C PHE A 11 14.23 -7.07 -16.48
N ILE A 12 13.44 -6.55 -17.43
CA ILE A 12 12.00 -6.83 -17.51
C ILE A 12 11.74 -8.32 -17.71
N VAL A 13 12.46 -8.96 -18.66
CA VAL A 13 12.33 -10.41 -18.89
C VAL A 13 12.72 -11.20 -17.64
N GLY A 14 13.81 -10.81 -16.96
CA GLY A 14 14.22 -11.43 -15.71
C GLY A 14 13.18 -11.27 -14.60
N HIS A 15 12.53 -10.11 -14.50
CA HIS A 15 11.43 -9.86 -13.56
C HIS A 15 10.24 -10.81 -13.83
N GLU A 16 9.80 -10.94 -15.07
CA GLU A 16 8.72 -11.87 -15.45
C GLU A 16 9.08 -13.33 -15.18
N ILE A 17 10.35 -13.71 -15.45
CA ILE A 17 10.87 -15.03 -15.08
C ILE A 17 10.82 -15.22 -13.55
N GLY A 18 11.12 -14.17 -12.76
CA GLY A 18 10.99 -14.19 -11.30
C GLY A 18 9.57 -14.53 -10.85
N HIS A 19 8.56 -13.91 -11.45
CA HIS A 19 7.15 -14.26 -11.19
C HIS A 19 6.84 -15.72 -11.51
N TYR A 20 7.38 -16.24 -12.59
CA TYR A 20 7.18 -17.62 -12.99
C TYR A 20 7.89 -18.61 -12.04
N VAL A 21 9.18 -18.36 -11.72
CA VAL A 21 10.01 -19.23 -10.87
C VAL A 21 9.47 -19.34 -9.45
N TYR A 22 8.98 -18.24 -8.88
CA TYR A 22 8.37 -18.22 -7.56
C TYR A 22 6.88 -18.52 -7.56
N GLU A 23 6.30 -18.88 -8.72
CA GLU A 23 4.89 -19.24 -8.86
C GLU A 23 3.92 -18.17 -8.33
N HIS A 24 4.27 -16.88 -8.47
CA HIS A 24 3.44 -15.77 -7.97
C HIS A 24 2.02 -15.77 -8.55
N TYR A 25 1.79 -16.38 -9.71
CA TYR A 25 0.48 -16.56 -10.31
C TYR A 25 -0.47 -17.43 -9.47
N LYS A 26 0.07 -18.21 -8.53
CA LYS A 26 -0.72 -19.01 -7.57
C LYS A 26 -1.17 -18.22 -6.35
N TYR A 27 -0.64 -17.01 -6.16
CA TYR A 27 -0.98 -16.21 -4.99
C TYR A 27 -2.42 -15.70 -5.06
N PRO A 28 -3.12 -15.62 -3.91
CA PRO A 28 -4.49 -15.16 -3.86
C PRO A 28 -4.57 -13.68 -4.28
N ARG A 29 -5.53 -13.36 -5.16
CA ARG A 29 -5.71 -11.99 -5.66
C ARG A 29 -6.43 -11.12 -4.62
N PRO A 30 -6.04 -9.85 -4.44
CA PRO A 30 -6.69 -8.94 -3.49
C PRO A 30 -8.18 -8.72 -3.74
N ASN A 31 -8.62 -8.77 -5.00
CA ASN A 31 -10.01 -8.55 -5.38
C ASN A 31 -10.96 -9.67 -4.92
N ASN A 32 -10.42 -10.84 -4.54
CA ASN A 32 -11.18 -11.99 -4.04
C ASN A 32 -11.13 -12.06 -2.49
N ALA A 33 -10.93 -10.96 -1.80
CA ALA A 33 -10.89 -10.91 -0.35
C ALA A 33 -12.32 -10.81 0.22
N GLU A 34 -12.61 -11.59 1.25
CA GLU A 34 -13.89 -11.60 1.97
C GLU A 34 -13.94 -10.52 3.07
N SER A 35 -12.77 -10.03 3.50
CA SER A 35 -12.64 -8.97 4.49
C SER A 35 -11.53 -7.98 4.13
N GLN A 36 -11.58 -6.78 4.74
CA GLN A 36 -10.53 -5.78 4.56
C GLN A 36 -9.17 -6.26 5.07
N ILE A 37 -9.13 -6.99 6.20
CA ILE A 37 -7.90 -7.59 6.74
C ILE A 37 -7.30 -8.59 5.74
N GLU A 38 -8.13 -9.44 5.15
CA GLU A 38 -7.69 -10.39 4.13
C GLU A 38 -7.18 -9.65 2.89
N ARG A 39 -7.85 -8.59 2.46
CA ARG A 39 -7.43 -7.75 1.35
C ARG A 39 -6.06 -7.13 1.61
N PHE A 40 -5.81 -6.59 2.80
CA PHE A 40 -4.51 -6.04 3.17
C PHE A 40 -3.40 -7.11 3.16
N ASN A 41 -3.67 -8.30 3.69
CA ASN A 41 -2.71 -9.40 3.67
C ASN A 41 -2.37 -9.84 2.24
N LYS A 42 -3.37 -9.93 1.36
CA LYS A 42 -3.16 -10.25 -0.06
C LYS A 42 -2.39 -9.15 -0.81
N LEU A 43 -2.62 -7.88 -0.48
CA LEU A 43 -1.84 -6.75 -1.00
C LEU A 43 -0.38 -6.79 -0.53
N GLN A 44 -0.11 -7.12 0.73
CA GLN A 44 1.26 -7.31 1.23
C GLN A 44 1.99 -8.40 0.46
N LEU A 45 1.32 -9.55 0.26
CA LEU A 45 1.88 -10.68 -0.48
C LEU A 45 2.18 -10.30 -1.94
N SER A 46 1.27 -9.58 -2.59
CA SER A 46 1.48 -9.07 -3.95
C SER A 46 2.69 -8.13 -4.05
N ARG A 47 2.85 -7.23 -3.09
CA ARG A 47 4.01 -6.32 -3.04
C ARG A 47 5.33 -7.06 -2.79
N ALA A 48 5.34 -8.06 -1.92
CA ALA A 48 6.50 -8.89 -1.68
C ALA A 48 6.88 -9.70 -2.92
N ALA A 49 5.89 -10.15 -3.70
CA ALA A 49 6.08 -10.82 -4.97
C ALA A 49 6.80 -9.92 -5.99
N GLU A 50 6.40 -8.64 -6.12
CA GLU A 50 7.07 -7.67 -6.98
C GLU A 50 8.55 -7.49 -6.59
N ILE A 51 8.84 -7.31 -5.28
CA ILE A 51 10.22 -7.13 -4.81
C ILE A 51 11.06 -8.37 -5.06
N SER A 52 10.51 -9.58 -4.92
CA SER A 52 11.24 -10.80 -5.21
C SER A 52 11.48 -11.01 -6.71
N ALA A 53 10.51 -10.65 -7.55
CA ALA A 53 10.67 -10.64 -9.00
C ALA A 53 11.73 -9.62 -9.45
N ASP A 54 11.76 -8.42 -8.86
CA ASP A 54 12.78 -7.42 -9.11
C ASP A 54 14.20 -7.90 -8.81
N ARG A 55 14.39 -8.68 -7.75
CA ARG A 55 15.70 -9.29 -7.42
C ARG A 55 16.18 -10.21 -8.56
N ILE A 56 15.30 -11.02 -9.11
CA ILE A 56 15.63 -11.87 -10.27
C ILE A 56 15.89 -11.02 -11.50
N GLY A 57 15.08 -9.98 -11.74
CA GLY A 57 15.31 -9.01 -12.79
C GLY A 57 16.71 -8.38 -12.71
N LEU A 58 17.13 -7.93 -11.52
CA LEU A 58 18.46 -7.36 -11.31
C LEU A 58 19.60 -8.37 -11.60
N LEU A 59 19.43 -9.63 -11.18
CA LEU A 59 20.40 -10.69 -11.47
C LEU A 59 20.50 -10.98 -12.97
N ALA A 60 19.39 -10.91 -13.70
CA ALA A 60 19.32 -11.11 -15.14
C ALA A 60 19.80 -9.89 -15.94
N THR A 61 19.91 -8.72 -15.33
CA THR A 61 20.26 -7.46 -16.01
C THR A 61 21.64 -7.56 -16.65
N ILE A 62 21.70 -7.36 -17.97
CA ILE A 62 22.93 -7.26 -18.73
C ILE A 62 23.57 -5.90 -18.43
N PRO A 63 24.86 -5.84 -18.06
CA PRO A 63 25.56 -4.57 -17.86
C PRO A 63 25.55 -3.70 -19.13
N GLU A 64 25.35 -2.40 -18.95
CA GLU A 64 25.43 -1.39 -20.00
C GLU A 64 26.67 -0.52 -19.73
N GLU A 65 27.41 -0.16 -20.77
CA GLU A 65 28.60 0.67 -20.62
C GLU A 65 28.26 2.02 -19.97
N GLY A 66 29.00 2.39 -18.93
CA GLY A 66 28.80 3.63 -18.18
C GLY A 66 27.59 3.63 -17.23
N LYS A 67 26.85 2.53 -17.08
CA LYS A 67 25.73 2.41 -16.16
C LYS A 67 25.87 1.22 -15.21
N SER A 68 25.45 1.40 -13.97
CA SER A 68 25.29 0.28 -13.03
C SER A 68 24.04 -0.54 -13.37
N ARG A 69 23.97 -1.80 -12.89
CA ARG A 69 22.77 -2.63 -13.07
C ARG A 69 21.53 -2.01 -12.45
N ILE A 70 21.68 -1.31 -11.31
CA ILE A 70 20.57 -0.57 -10.68
C ILE A 70 20.06 0.55 -11.59
N GLU A 71 20.96 1.31 -12.24
CA GLU A 71 20.55 2.36 -13.16
C GLU A 71 19.77 1.81 -14.34
N VAL A 72 20.22 0.70 -14.91
CA VAL A 72 19.49 -0.01 -15.99
C VAL A 72 18.13 -0.50 -15.50
N ALA A 73 18.07 -1.15 -14.34
CA ALA A 73 16.83 -1.66 -13.77
C ALA A 73 15.82 -0.55 -13.49
N VAL A 74 16.25 0.54 -12.86
CA VAL A 74 15.36 1.66 -12.53
C VAL A 74 14.92 2.41 -13.78
N SER A 75 15.82 2.58 -14.77
CA SER A 75 15.48 3.16 -16.07
C SER A 75 14.39 2.34 -16.76
N SER A 76 14.53 1.01 -16.80
CA SER A 76 13.54 0.13 -17.43
C SER A 76 12.17 0.19 -16.73
N MET A 77 12.14 0.18 -15.40
CA MET A 77 10.90 0.33 -14.64
C MET A 77 10.18 1.63 -14.97
N ILE A 78 10.91 2.76 -14.99
CA ILE A 78 10.32 4.07 -15.26
C ILE A 78 9.81 4.14 -16.72
N LYS A 79 10.58 3.63 -17.68
CA LYS A 79 10.17 3.61 -19.09
C LYS A 79 8.91 2.78 -19.32
N VAL A 80 8.80 1.62 -18.69
CA VAL A 80 7.61 0.76 -18.80
C VAL A 80 6.37 1.46 -18.28
N VAL A 81 6.47 2.19 -17.17
CA VAL A 81 5.31 2.88 -16.57
C VAL A 81 4.99 4.20 -17.27
N SER A 82 6.02 4.98 -17.63
CA SER A 82 5.82 6.30 -18.22
C SER A 82 5.60 6.28 -19.74
N GLY A 83 6.07 5.23 -20.43
CA GLY A 83 6.10 5.20 -21.88
C GLY A 83 7.15 6.15 -22.52
N VAL A 84 8.03 6.77 -21.71
CA VAL A 84 8.99 7.79 -22.15
C VAL A 84 10.33 7.16 -22.48
N SER A 85 10.89 7.48 -23.65
CA SER A 85 12.21 7.02 -24.09
C SER A 85 13.36 7.92 -23.58
N ASP A 86 14.62 7.42 -23.67
CA ASP A 86 15.84 8.15 -23.29
C ASP A 86 16.01 9.51 -23.99
N ARG A 87 15.36 9.69 -25.14
CA ARG A 87 15.36 10.96 -25.86
C ARG A 87 14.80 12.11 -25.03
N TYR A 88 13.84 11.80 -24.13
CA TYR A 88 13.13 12.80 -23.34
C TYR A 88 13.42 12.72 -21.85
N PHE A 89 14.16 11.69 -21.41
CA PHE A 89 14.35 11.42 -20.00
C PHE A 89 15.80 11.00 -19.67
N LYS A 90 16.49 11.80 -18.85
CA LYS A 90 17.77 11.43 -18.25
C LYS A 90 17.56 11.10 -16.77
N LEU A 91 17.75 9.83 -16.42
CA LEU A 91 17.51 9.34 -15.06
C LEU A 91 18.59 9.86 -14.11
N ASN A 92 18.14 10.55 -13.06
CA ASN A 92 18.93 10.80 -11.86
C ASN A 92 18.28 10.06 -10.70
N ILE A 93 18.84 8.91 -10.32
CA ILE A 93 18.27 8.02 -9.28
C ILE A 93 18.10 8.76 -7.95
N SER A 94 19.08 9.56 -7.54
CA SER A 94 19.01 10.29 -6.27
C SER A 94 17.89 11.32 -6.26
N SER A 95 17.73 12.08 -7.36
CA SER A 95 16.61 13.03 -7.50
C SER A 95 15.27 12.34 -7.55
N TYR A 96 15.17 11.21 -8.24
CA TYR A 96 13.97 10.40 -8.32
C TYR A 96 13.52 9.88 -6.93
N LEU A 97 14.45 9.33 -6.15
CA LEU A 97 14.18 8.85 -4.80
C LEU A 97 13.77 9.97 -3.84
N LYS A 98 14.33 11.17 -4.01
CA LYS A 98 13.95 12.34 -3.23
C LYS A 98 12.52 12.78 -3.55
N GLN A 99 12.20 12.95 -4.83
CA GLN A 99 10.85 13.31 -5.27
C GLN A 99 9.80 12.29 -4.80
N GLY A 100 10.10 11.00 -4.90
CA GLY A 100 9.21 9.96 -4.42
C GLY A 100 8.91 10.05 -2.92
N ARG A 101 9.91 10.37 -2.10
CA ARG A 101 9.72 10.60 -0.64
C ARG A 101 8.88 11.85 -0.36
N ASP A 102 9.13 12.93 -1.09
CA ASP A 102 8.39 14.18 -0.93
C ASP A 102 6.91 13.98 -1.32
N LEU A 103 6.63 13.22 -2.38
CA LEU A 103 5.26 12.89 -2.81
C LEU A 103 4.53 12.01 -1.79
N ILE A 104 5.19 11.01 -1.19
CA ILE A 104 4.60 10.16 -0.14
C ILE A 104 4.24 10.99 1.10
N GLN A 105 5.06 11.98 1.47
CA GLN A 105 4.77 12.87 2.59
C GLN A 105 3.60 13.83 2.31
N LEU A 106 3.41 14.25 1.05
CA LEU A 106 2.37 15.20 0.66
C LEU A 106 1.01 14.52 0.38
N SER A 107 1.02 13.29 -0.13
CA SER A 107 -0.19 12.60 -0.62
C SER A 107 -0.96 11.82 0.44
N GLY A 108 -0.57 11.92 1.72
CA GLY A 108 -1.26 11.18 2.80
C GLY A 108 -1.76 9.82 2.30
N ASN A 109 -0.99 8.88 2.41
CA ASN A 109 -1.00 7.41 2.22
C ASN A 109 -2.24 6.65 1.65
N SER A 110 -3.38 7.27 1.34
CA SER A 110 -4.62 6.51 1.06
C SER A 110 -4.59 5.72 -0.26
N ASP A 111 -4.14 6.30 -1.36
CA ASP A 111 -4.23 5.65 -2.68
C ASP A 111 -3.14 4.58 -2.91
N SER A 112 -1.97 4.75 -2.30
CA SER A 112 -0.87 3.77 -2.41
C SER A 112 -1.13 2.48 -1.64
N ILE A 113 -2.02 2.50 -0.64
CA ILE A 113 -2.37 1.37 0.22
C ILE A 113 -3.10 0.28 -0.57
N TYR A 114 -3.96 0.67 -1.49
CA TYR A 114 -4.75 -0.24 -2.32
C TYR A 114 -4.06 -0.67 -3.62
N SER A 115 -2.86 -0.16 -3.90
CA SER A 115 -2.10 -0.58 -5.07
C SER A 115 -1.54 -2.00 -4.91
N THR A 116 -1.77 -2.85 -5.90
CA THR A 116 -1.17 -4.19 -5.99
C THR A 116 0.33 -4.13 -6.25
N HIS A 117 0.80 -3.03 -6.83
CA HIS A 117 2.21 -2.80 -7.12
C HIS A 117 2.78 -1.81 -6.11
N PRO A 118 3.89 -2.11 -5.41
CA PRO A 118 4.58 -1.13 -4.60
C PRO A 118 4.95 0.07 -5.46
N VAL A 119 4.78 1.27 -4.92
CA VAL A 119 5.26 2.47 -5.58
C VAL A 119 6.78 2.39 -5.80
N PHE A 120 7.30 2.95 -6.88
CA PHE A 120 8.74 2.92 -7.20
C PHE A 120 9.66 3.31 -6.04
N PRO A 121 9.32 4.30 -5.19
CA PRO A 121 10.11 4.64 -4.01
C PRO A 121 10.36 3.48 -3.04
N ASP A 122 9.55 2.43 -3.07
CA ASP A 122 9.73 1.24 -2.24
C ASP A 122 10.56 0.16 -2.94
N ARG A 123 10.32 -0.05 -4.23
CA ARG A 123 11.01 -1.06 -5.04
C ARG A 123 12.49 -0.72 -5.24
N VAL A 124 12.82 0.54 -5.57
CA VAL A 124 14.20 0.96 -5.84
C VAL A 124 15.11 0.84 -4.61
N PRO A 125 14.76 1.32 -3.40
CA PRO A 125 15.57 1.07 -2.22
C PRO A 125 15.73 -0.42 -1.87
N ALA A 126 14.70 -1.24 -2.11
CA ALA A 126 14.79 -2.69 -1.89
C ALA A 126 15.81 -3.34 -2.84
N LEU A 127 15.83 -2.93 -4.11
CA LEU A 127 16.83 -3.36 -5.09
C LEU A 127 18.25 -2.90 -4.73
N MET A 128 18.42 -1.65 -4.31
CA MET A 128 19.72 -1.12 -3.87
C MET A 128 20.26 -1.89 -2.66
N GLN A 129 19.42 -2.22 -1.70
CA GLN A 129 19.81 -3.07 -0.56
C GLN A 129 20.19 -4.48 -1.02
N PHE A 130 19.48 -5.04 -1.98
CA PHE A 130 19.78 -6.35 -2.52
C PHE A 130 21.13 -6.35 -3.25
N GLU A 131 21.44 -5.35 -4.08
CA GLU A 131 22.71 -5.24 -4.82
C GLU A 131 23.96 -5.27 -3.93
N ILE A 132 23.87 -4.74 -2.71
CA ILE A 132 24.97 -4.73 -1.74
C ILE A 132 24.88 -5.86 -0.70
N SER A 133 23.97 -6.82 -0.89
CA SER A 133 23.74 -7.92 0.06
C SER A 133 24.65 -9.14 -0.22
N GLU A 134 24.83 -9.96 0.83
CA GLU A 134 25.54 -11.22 0.71
C GLU A 134 24.92 -12.16 -0.34
N PRO A 135 23.58 -12.38 -0.41
CA PRO A 135 22.98 -13.22 -1.46
C PRO A 135 23.32 -12.76 -2.88
N TYR A 136 23.33 -11.46 -3.13
CA TYR A 136 23.69 -10.92 -4.45
C TYR A 136 25.15 -11.19 -4.78
N TYR A 137 26.07 -10.99 -3.84
CA TYR A 137 27.49 -11.25 -4.06
C TYR A 137 27.79 -12.72 -4.26
N GLN A 138 27.14 -13.62 -3.52
CA GLN A 138 27.23 -15.06 -3.73
C GLN A 138 26.77 -15.46 -5.13
N PHE A 139 25.62 -14.98 -5.56
CA PHE A 139 25.07 -15.29 -6.88
C PHE A 139 25.96 -14.76 -8.01
N THR A 140 26.45 -13.54 -7.90
CA THR A 140 27.31 -12.89 -8.91
C THR A 140 28.77 -13.32 -8.82
N LYS A 141 29.12 -14.25 -7.92
CA LYS A 141 30.49 -14.71 -7.65
C LYS A 141 31.45 -13.54 -7.35
N SER A 142 30.94 -12.49 -6.70
CA SER A 142 31.73 -11.33 -6.31
C SER A 142 32.60 -11.66 -5.07
N SER A 143 33.83 -11.16 -5.05
CA SER A 143 34.71 -11.25 -3.86
C SER A 143 34.38 -10.21 -2.79
N LYS A 144 33.39 -9.36 -3.01
CA LYS A 144 32.99 -8.34 -2.03
C LYS A 144 32.31 -8.98 -0.81
N VAL A 145 32.56 -8.39 0.37
CA VAL A 145 31.93 -8.79 1.63
C VAL A 145 30.80 -7.83 1.96
N SER A 146 29.67 -8.36 2.37
CA SER A 146 28.51 -7.56 2.79
C SER A 146 28.22 -7.71 4.29
N SER A 147 27.78 -6.62 4.91
CA SER A 147 27.18 -6.64 6.26
C SER A 147 25.68 -6.97 6.25
N ILE A 148 25.08 -7.06 5.06
CA ILE A 148 23.66 -7.34 4.84
C ILE A 148 23.50 -8.80 4.42
N ASN A 149 23.29 -9.67 5.39
CA ASN A 149 22.97 -11.07 5.13
C ASN A 149 21.49 -11.24 4.75
N LYS A 150 21.12 -12.44 4.29
CA LYS A 150 19.75 -12.76 3.87
C LYS A 150 18.71 -12.38 4.94
N LYS A 151 18.96 -12.71 6.21
CA LYS A 151 18.01 -12.44 7.31
C LYS A 151 17.76 -10.94 7.50
N LYS A 152 18.81 -10.11 7.49
CA LYS A 152 18.68 -8.65 7.59
C LYS A 152 17.94 -8.07 6.40
N LEU A 153 18.24 -8.56 5.19
CA LEU A 153 17.56 -8.13 3.97
C LEU A 153 16.06 -8.42 4.04
N ASP A 154 15.68 -9.64 4.38
CA ASP A 154 14.28 -10.06 4.43
C ASP A 154 13.53 -9.33 5.57
N THR A 155 14.13 -9.20 6.75
CA THR A 155 13.55 -8.43 7.88
C THR A 155 13.31 -6.96 7.51
N SER A 156 14.21 -6.34 6.75
CA SER A 156 14.04 -4.95 6.29
C SER A 156 12.82 -4.80 5.37
N ILE A 157 12.63 -5.73 4.44
CA ILE A 157 11.47 -5.76 3.54
C ILE A 157 10.19 -6.01 4.31
N ASP A 158 10.16 -7.02 5.18
CA ASP A 158 8.99 -7.35 6.01
C ASP A 158 8.55 -6.17 6.87
N LYS A 159 9.50 -5.48 7.52
CA LYS A 159 9.21 -4.29 8.31
C LYS A 159 8.57 -3.19 7.46
N LYS A 160 9.08 -2.97 6.25
CA LYS A 160 8.55 -1.97 5.32
C LYS A 160 7.15 -2.33 4.85
N MET A 161 6.92 -3.59 4.47
CA MET A 161 5.59 -4.05 4.05
C MET A 161 4.56 -3.93 5.19
N LYS A 162 4.95 -4.29 6.41
CA LYS A 162 4.09 -4.17 7.60
C LYS A 162 3.78 -2.72 7.97
N SER A 163 4.71 -1.78 7.80
CA SER A 163 4.45 -0.37 8.11
C SER A 163 3.36 0.22 7.22
N HIS A 164 3.35 -0.13 5.94
CA HIS A 164 2.30 0.32 5.02
C HIS A 164 0.91 -0.25 5.34
N SER A 165 0.85 -1.53 5.73
CA SER A 165 -0.42 -2.18 6.05
C SER A 165 -0.87 -1.90 7.48
N GLY A 166 0.08 -1.72 8.40
CA GLY A 166 -0.21 -1.40 9.79
C GLY A 166 -0.95 -0.07 9.93
N ASN A 167 -0.50 0.95 9.23
CA ASN A 167 -1.15 2.26 9.24
C ASN A 167 -2.56 2.20 8.64
N ALA A 168 -2.73 1.48 7.52
CA ALA A 168 -4.03 1.31 6.88
C ALA A 168 -5.01 0.51 7.72
N LEU A 169 -4.53 -0.57 8.34
CA LEU A 169 -5.35 -1.38 9.25
C LEU A 169 -5.71 -0.59 10.50
N GLU A 170 -4.79 0.18 11.06
CA GLU A 170 -5.05 1.03 12.22
C GLU A 170 -6.07 2.11 11.91
N GLU A 171 -5.98 2.78 10.75
CA GLU A 171 -6.95 3.76 10.27
C GLU A 171 -8.33 3.11 10.06
N HIS A 172 -8.37 1.97 9.40
CA HIS A 172 -9.61 1.21 9.20
C HIS A 172 -10.27 0.78 10.52
N ILE A 173 -9.49 0.31 11.50
CA ILE A 173 -9.98 -0.04 12.84
C ILE A 173 -10.52 1.21 13.55
N LYS A 174 -9.86 2.37 13.43
CA LYS A 174 -10.35 3.64 13.97
C LYS A 174 -11.68 4.06 13.36
N ASP A 175 -11.82 3.94 12.03
CA ASP A 175 -13.06 4.27 11.33
C ASP A 175 -14.20 3.34 11.73
N LEU A 176 -13.94 2.03 11.83
CA LEU A 176 -14.93 1.06 12.32
C LEU A 176 -15.34 1.36 13.78
N ALA A 177 -14.36 1.64 14.64
CA ALA A 177 -14.62 1.99 16.04
C ALA A 177 -15.43 3.29 16.15
N LYS A 178 -15.12 4.30 15.32
CA LYS A 178 -15.88 5.56 15.24
C LYS A 178 -17.32 5.32 14.80
N GLY A 179 -17.52 4.57 13.72
CA GLY A 179 -18.85 4.23 13.22
C GLY A 179 -19.67 3.43 14.24
N PHE A 180 -19.08 2.39 14.83
CA PHE A 180 -19.77 1.59 15.85
C PHE A 180 -20.12 2.41 17.09
N THR A 181 -19.22 3.29 17.55
CA THR A 181 -19.46 4.19 18.68
C THR A 181 -20.60 5.14 18.37
N LEU A 182 -20.64 5.71 17.16
CA LEU A 182 -21.69 6.63 16.73
C LEU A 182 -23.08 5.96 16.80
N TRP A 183 -23.22 4.82 16.12
CA TRP A 183 -24.51 4.13 16.04
C TRP A 183 -24.96 3.56 17.37
N SER A 184 -24.03 3.05 18.19
CA SER A 184 -24.34 2.62 19.58
C SER A 184 -24.77 3.79 20.45
N THR A 185 -24.18 4.97 20.30
CA THR A 185 -24.59 6.17 21.00
C THR A 185 -26.00 6.60 20.56
N MET A 186 -26.28 6.59 19.26
CA MET A 186 -27.62 6.91 18.75
C MET A 186 -28.67 5.90 19.22
N MET A 187 -28.33 4.61 19.31
CA MET A 187 -29.22 3.60 19.88
C MET A 187 -29.58 3.90 21.35
N ILE A 188 -28.57 4.28 22.15
CA ILE A 188 -28.78 4.63 23.57
C ILE A 188 -29.65 5.88 23.69
N ILE A 189 -29.41 6.89 22.90
CA ILE A 189 -30.18 8.14 22.86
C ILE A 189 -31.62 7.85 22.47
N ASN A 190 -31.87 6.94 21.55
CA ASN A 190 -33.24 6.62 21.09
C ASN A 190 -34.07 5.80 22.10
N LEU A 191 -33.44 5.27 23.17
CA LEU A 191 -34.16 4.41 24.15
C LEU A 191 -35.32 5.12 24.87
N ASP A 192 -35.21 6.42 25.12
CA ASP A 192 -36.27 7.20 25.74
C ASP A 192 -37.15 7.99 24.75
N GLY A 193 -36.86 7.86 23.46
CA GLY A 193 -37.59 8.50 22.35
C GLY A 193 -37.47 10.02 22.33
N LYS A 194 -36.43 10.61 22.98
CA LYS A 194 -36.23 12.06 23.05
C LYS A 194 -34.80 12.41 22.78
N PHE A 195 -34.58 13.22 21.75
CA PHE A 195 -33.27 13.78 21.45
C PHE A 195 -33.08 15.14 22.12
N SER A 196 -32.30 15.19 23.17
CA SER A 196 -32.08 16.41 23.97
C SER A 196 -30.91 17.25 23.52
N SER A 197 -30.89 18.54 23.92
CA SER A 197 -29.76 19.43 23.67
C SER A 197 -28.46 18.99 24.36
N LYS A 198 -28.53 18.19 25.44
CA LYS A 198 -27.37 17.63 26.13
C LYS A 198 -26.76 16.51 25.32
N GLU A 199 -27.56 15.66 24.69
CA GLU A 199 -27.14 14.58 23.83
C GLU A 199 -26.52 15.11 22.54
N LEU A 200 -27.11 16.14 21.94
CA LEU A 200 -26.51 16.85 20.81
C LEU A 200 -25.15 17.45 21.15
N ALA A 201 -24.99 18.03 22.33
CA ALA A 201 -23.71 18.55 22.80
C ALA A 201 -22.67 17.44 23.03
N ALA A 202 -23.09 16.25 23.50
CA ALA A 202 -22.23 15.09 23.66
C ALA A 202 -21.75 14.55 22.30
N ILE A 203 -22.64 14.44 21.32
CA ILE A 203 -22.27 14.03 19.95
C ILE A 203 -21.28 15.02 19.34
N ARG A 204 -21.53 16.33 19.47
CA ARG A 204 -20.65 17.39 19.01
C ARG A 204 -19.24 17.31 19.61
N TYR A 205 -19.15 16.93 20.89
CA TYR A 205 -17.88 16.76 21.59
C TYR A 205 -17.14 15.46 21.15
N MET A 206 -17.87 14.37 20.94
CA MET A 206 -17.27 13.06 20.60
C MET A 206 -16.89 12.93 19.13
N PHE A 207 -17.57 13.61 18.22
CA PHE A 207 -17.38 13.49 16.79
C PHE A 207 -16.95 14.83 16.18
N ASP A 208 -17.91 15.57 15.62
CA ASP A 208 -17.70 16.91 15.05
C ASP A 208 -19.04 17.64 14.88
N GLU A 209 -18.96 18.91 14.48
CA GLU A 209 -20.14 19.78 14.30
C GLU A 209 -21.03 19.28 13.14
N ASP A 210 -20.44 18.84 12.05
CA ASP A 210 -21.19 18.40 10.86
C ASP A 210 -21.96 17.12 11.18
N THR A 211 -21.34 16.12 11.81
CA THR A 211 -21.99 14.90 12.29
C THR A 211 -23.12 15.22 13.26
N ALA A 212 -22.91 16.15 14.18
CA ALA A 212 -23.95 16.55 15.14
C ALA A 212 -25.17 17.19 14.46
N ASN A 213 -24.94 18.02 13.44
CA ASN A 213 -26.00 18.66 12.68
C ASN A 213 -26.80 17.64 11.82
N GLU A 214 -26.14 16.69 11.19
CA GLU A 214 -26.77 15.61 10.44
C GLU A 214 -27.67 14.76 11.34
N ILE A 215 -27.16 14.34 12.51
CA ILE A 215 -27.92 13.57 13.48
C ILE A 215 -29.11 14.36 14.02
N ASN A 216 -28.92 15.63 14.37
CA ASN A 216 -30.00 16.48 14.83
C ASN A 216 -31.11 16.60 13.78
N SER A 217 -30.74 16.81 12.52
CA SER A 217 -31.68 16.84 11.41
C SER A 217 -32.44 15.52 11.23
N PHE A 218 -31.74 14.40 11.38
CA PHE A 218 -32.33 13.07 11.29
C PHE A 218 -33.41 12.86 12.39
N PHE A 219 -33.08 13.13 13.66
CA PHE A 219 -34.03 12.99 14.77
C PHE A 219 -35.21 13.97 14.69
N GLN A 220 -35.04 15.14 14.06
CA GLN A 220 -36.14 16.10 13.87
C GLN A 220 -37.12 15.72 12.75
N ASN A 221 -36.64 14.97 11.74
CA ASN A 221 -37.40 14.71 10.51
C ASN A 221 -37.94 13.26 10.40
N THR A 222 -37.63 12.39 11.37
CA THR A 222 -38.06 10.97 11.37
C THR A 222 -38.83 10.64 12.63
N ASP A 223 -39.77 9.68 12.55
CA ASP A 223 -40.44 9.16 13.74
C ASP A 223 -39.62 8.09 14.47
N ASN A 224 -39.98 7.75 15.69
CA ASN A 224 -39.23 6.83 16.54
C ASN A 224 -39.06 5.43 15.91
N HIS A 225 -40.02 4.95 15.16
CA HIS A 225 -39.93 3.63 14.51
C HIS A 225 -38.95 3.64 13.33
N GLU A 226 -39.00 4.69 12.54
CA GLU A 226 -38.03 4.90 11.45
C GLU A 226 -36.59 5.06 11.99
N GLN A 227 -36.42 5.81 13.08
CA GLN A 227 -35.16 5.99 13.78
C GLN A 227 -34.57 4.66 14.25
N GLU A 228 -35.38 3.83 14.95
CA GLU A 228 -34.95 2.54 15.46
C GLU A 228 -34.51 1.58 14.32
N ASN A 229 -35.31 1.49 13.27
CA ASN A 229 -34.99 0.64 12.12
C ASN A 229 -33.70 1.09 11.44
N PHE A 230 -33.54 2.38 11.17
CA PHE A 230 -32.34 2.93 10.53
C PHE A 230 -31.08 2.68 11.37
N ILE A 231 -31.14 2.96 12.68
CA ILE A 231 -29.99 2.77 13.59
C ILE A 231 -29.58 1.28 13.64
N ASN A 232 -30.56 0.37 13.74
CA ASN A 232 -30.28 -1.08 13.73
C ASN A 232 -29.67 -1.55 12.42
N ASP A 233 -30.15 -1.05 11.29
CA ASP A 233 -29.58 -1.38 9.98
C ASP A 233 -28.14 -0.88 9.86
N MET A 234 -27.85 0.31 10.34
CA MET A 234 -26.49 0.86 10.32
C MET A 234 -25.53 0.10 11.22
N ILE A 235 -25.95 -0.29 12.43
CA ILE A 235 -25.15 -1.15 13.32
C ILE A 235 -24.84 -2.49 12.62
N ASN A 236 -25.84 -3.11 12.01
CA ASN A 236 -25.66 -4.36 11.29
C ASN A 236 -24.75 -4.24 10.08
N GLN A 237 -24.72 -3.09 9.43
CA GLN A 237 -23.77 -2.81 8.35
C GLN A 237 -22.33 -2.65 8.86
N GLU A 238 -22.14 -1.94 9.99
CA GLU A 238 -20.80 -1.81 10.60
C GLU A 238 -20.23 -3.16 11.07
N LEU A 239 -21.08 -4.05 11.61
CA LEU A 239 -20.66 -5.38 12.04
C LEU A 239 -20.26 -6.32 10.88
N LYS A 240 -20.61 -5.99 9.64
CA LYS A 240 -20.27 -6.77 8.43
C LYS A 240 -19.02 -6.26 7.69
N LYS A 241 -18.51 -5.09 8.05
CA LYS A 241 -17.29 -4.50 7.48
C LYS A 241 -16.04 -5.15 8.05
#